data_e24e0cf9a28f9041cc88b2472ab4fc76
#
_entry.id   e24e0cf9a28f9041cc88b2472ab4fc76
#
_cell.length_a   1.000
_cell.length_b   1.000
_cell.length_c   1.000
_cell.angle_alpha   90.00
_cell.angle_beta   90.00
_cell.angle_gamma   90.00
#
_symmetry.space_group_name_H-M   'P 1'
#
loop_
_entity.id
_entity.type
_entity.pdbx_description
1 polymer ?
#
loop_
_entity_poly.entity_id
_entity_poly.type
_entity_poly.pdbx_seq_one_letter_code
_entity_poly.pdbx_strand_id
1 'polypeptide(L)'
;MVTAGMLPRAAVREVEARLRAAGCPDADFDAAELFRLAAGGDVRLADAPLGAEQAERLEALTARRAAREPLQYLCGSWPFLDFELAVGPGVLCPRADTEVVAEAAAGMLAGVEAPRVLDLCAGTGCLGLGVKRFCPAAQVTSLEKSPAAYRYLEQNAHLSPALTITPVQGDLFTYWKTLPEGQLDLIVSNPPYLTSAEMGALQPEVAQEPAMALEAGEDGLVFYRAIAEHYQKALRPGGALALEIGWQHREAVTALLAANGWTDIVCRKDFGGNDRCVMARKQ
;
A
#
# COMPACT_ATOMS: atom_id res chain seq x y z
N MET A 1 23.09 -24.39 0.25
CA MET A 1 23.05 -23.91 -1.15
C MET A 1 22.12 -24.82 -1.95
N VAL A 2 21.18 -24.25 -2.67
CA VAL A 2 20.26 -25.01 -3.53
C VAL A 2 20.98 -25.47 -4.79
N THR A 3 20.81 -26.74 -5.15
CA THR A 3 21.48 -27.33 -6.33
C THR A 3 20.49 -28.15 -7.15
N ALA A 4 20.81 -28.35 -8.42
CA ALA A 4 20.06 -29.25 -9.29
C ALA A 4 20.00 -30.68 -8.69
N GLY A 5 18.88 -31.35 -8.89
CA GLY A 5 18.63 -32.67 -8.34
C GLY A 5 18.09 -32.68 -6.90
N MET A 6 18.03 -31.54 -6.20
CA MET A 6 17.39 -31.48 -4.89
C MET A 6 15.88 -31.69 -5.01
N LEU A 7 15.33 -32.45 -4.05
CA LEU A 7 13.87 -32.59 -3.95
C LEU A 7 13.23 -31.27 -3.47
N PRO A 8 12.02 -30.91 -3.92
CA PRO A 8 11.36 -29.63 -3.62
C PRO A 8 11.33 -29.29 -2.13
N ARG A 9 10.89 -30.24 -1.28
CA ARG A 9 10.82 -30.03 0.17
C ARG A 9 12.19 -29.86 0.83
N ALA A 10 13.24 -30.46 0.27
CA ALA A 10 14.61 -30.31 0.77
C ALA A 10 15.15 -28.92 0.38
N ALA A 11 14.88 -28.46 -0.84
CA ALA A 11 15.26 -27.14 -1.29
C ALA A 11 14.58 -26.04 -0.46
N VAL A 12 13.27 -26.12 -0.22
CA VAL A 12 12.53 -25.13 0.61
C VAL A 12 13.09 -25.10 2.04
N ARG A 13 13.39 -26.24 2.66
CA ARG A 13 14.01 -26.27 4.00
C ARG A 13 15.40 -25.61 4.05
N GLU A 14 16.19 -25.81 3.01
CA GLU A 14 17.50 -25.15 2.88
C GLU A 14 17.33 -23.62 2.77
N VAL A 15 16.38 -23.17 1.94
CA VAL A 15 16.05 -21.73 1.79
C VAL A 15 15.57 -21.16 3.11
N GLU A 16 14.59 -21.79 3.75
CA GLU A 16 14.03 -21.38 5.05
C GLU A 16 15.13 -21.21 6.11
N ALA A 17 16.03 -22.20 6.24
CA ALA A 17 17.12 -22.15 7.20
C ALA A 17 18.04 -20.93 6.97
N ARG A 18 18.34 -20.61 5.71
CA ARG A 18 19.17 -19.45 5.35
C ARG A 18 18.45 -18.12 5.60
N LEU A 19 17.18 -18.02 5.25
CA LEU A 19 16.38 -16.81 5.50
C LEU A 19 16.23 -16.56 7.01
N ARG A 20 15.99 -17.61 7.79
CA ARG A 20 15.95 -17.52 9.25
C ARG A 20 17.28 -17.08 9.84
N ALA A 21 18.40 -17.60 9.35
CA ALA A 21 19.74 -17.18 9.75
C ALA A 21 20.04 -15.71 9.37
N ALA A 22 19.44 -15.21 8.27
CA ALA A 22 19.51 -13.82 7.85
C ALA A 22 18.53 -12.89 8.61
N GLY A 23 17.72 -13.43 9.54
CA GLY A 23 16.77 -12.67 10.34
C GLY A 23 15.48 -12.29 9.61
N CYS A 24 15.11 -12.96 8.52
CA CYS A 24 13.81 -12.79 7.88
C CYS A 24 12.70 -13.29 8.80
N PRO A 25 11.67 -12.49 9.12
CA PRO A 25 10.66 -12.84 10.14
C PRO A 25 9.80 -14.04 9.71
N ASP A 26 9.37 -14.10 8.45
CA ASP A 26 8.44 -15.11 7.91
C ASP A 26 9.19 -16.07 6.96
N ALA A 27 10.33 -16.60 7.42
CA ALA A 27 11.27 -17.36 6.60
C ALA A 27 10.66 -18.62 5.95
N ASP A 28 9.68 -19.27 6.57
CA ASP A 28 8.95 -20.42 6.04
C ASP A 28 8.02 -20.01 4.89
N PHE A 29 7.25 -18.95 5.06
CA PHE A 29 6.41 -18.38 4.01
C PHE A 29 7.26 -17.88 2.84
N ASP A 30 8.30 -17.10 3.13
CA ASP A 30 9.21 -16.56 2.12
C ASP A 30 9.84 -17.70 1.29
N ALA A 31 10.31 -18.77 1.94
CA ALA A 31 10.92 -19.90 1.25
C ALA A 31 9.94 -20.61 0.30
N ALA A 32 8.69 -20.76 0.70
CA ALA A 32 7.66 -21.35 -0.15
C ALA A 32 7.35 -20.46 -1.38
N GLU A 33 7.25 -19.14 -1.18
CA GLU A 33 7.01 -18.21 -2.26
C GLU A 33 8.18 -18.11 -3.24
N LEU A 34 9.43 -18.08 -2.74
CA LEU A 34 10.62 -18.11 -3.60
C LEU A 34 10.70 -19.39 -4.42
N PHE A 35 10.33 -20.54 -3.81
CA PHE A 35 10.22 -21.79 -4.54
C PHE A 35 9.15 -21.70 -5.65
N ARG A 36 7.97 -21.18 -5.34
CA ARG A 36 6.88 -20.99 -6.31
C ARG A 36 7.34 -20.14 -7.50
N LEU A 37 8.06 -19.05 -7.24
CA LEU A 37 8.61 -18.17 -8.27
C LEU A 37 9.67 -18.86 -9.14
N ALA A 38 10.54 -19.70 -8.54
CA ALA A 38 11.63 -20.34 -9.24
C ALA A 38 11.18 -21.58 -10.03
N ALA A 39 10.29 -22.37 -9.46
CA ALA A 39 9.87 -23.66 -9.99
C ALA A 39 8.53 -23.61 -10.77
N GLY A 40 7.77 -22.52 -10.65
CA GLY A 40 6.50 -22.33 -11.35
C GLY A 40 5.32 -23.06 -10.71
N GLY A 41 5.42 -23.48 -9.42
CA GLY A 41 4.35 -24.20 -8.74
C GLY A 41 4.52 -24.32 -7.23
N ASP A 42 3.48 -24.78 -6.56
CA ASP A 42 3.46 -25.03 -5.11
C ASP A 42 4.35 -26.22 -4.74
N VAL A 43 5.23 -26.04 -3.74
CA VAL A 43 6.10 -27.09 -3.22
C VAL A 43 5.34 -28.34 -2.72
N ARG A 44 4.09 -28.16 -2.29
CA ARG A 44 3.23 -29.29 -1.81
C ARG A 44 2.80 -30.22 -2.95
N LEU A 45 2.78 -29.73 -4.17
CA LEU A 45 2.37 -30.44 -5.39
C LEU A 45 3.56 -30.84 -6.27
N ALA A 46 4.79 -30.44 -5.89
CA ALA A 46 5.98 -30.70 -6.66
C ALA A 46 6.71 -31.95 -6.16
N ASP A 47 6.83 -32.96 -7.02
CA ASP A 47 7.51 -34.24 -6.70
C ASP A 47 8.84 -34.41 -7.46
N ALA A 48 8.98 -33.78 -8.62
CA ALA A 48 10.20 -33.90 -9.42
C ALA A 48 11.36 -33.09 -8.81
N PRO A 49 12.59 -33.63 -8.84
CA PRO A 49 13.78 -32.88 -8.44
C PRO A 49 13.94 -31.59 -9.26
N LEU A 50 14.52 -30.55 -8.65
CA LEU A 50 14.80 -29.28 -9.33
C LEU A 50 15.72 -29.46 -10.53
N GLY A 51 15.34 -28.87 -11.66
CA GLY A 51 16.24 -28.70 -12.78
C GLY A 51 17.33 -27.65 -12.49
N ALA A 52 18.36 -27.60 -13.34
CA ALA A 52 19.48 -26.67 -13.15
C ALA A 52 19.04 -25.21 -13.13
N GLU A 53 18.21 -24.78 -14.07
CA GLU A 53 17.67 -23.40 -14.17
C GLU A 53 16.80 -23.02 -12.94
N GLN A 54 15.95 -23.94 -12.49
CA GLN A 54 15.12 -23.73 -11.30
C GLN A 54 15.97 -23.57 -10.03
N ALA A 55 17.01 -24.40 -9.88
CA ALA A 55 17.92 -24.33 -8.75
C ALA A 55 18.73 -23.03 -8.76
N GLU A 56 19.25 -22.60 -9.90
CA GLU A 56 19.96 -21.33 -10.06
C GLU A 56 19.07 -20.14 -9.74
N ARG A 57 17.86 -20.12 -10.28
CA ARG A 57 16.87 -19.07 -10.01
C ARG A 57 16.49 -19.02 -8.54
N LEU A 58 16.24 -20.16 -7.90
CA LEU A 58 15.91 -20.22 -6.47
C LEU A 58 17.08 -19.74 -5.61
N GLU A 59 18.31 -20.11 -5.96
CA GLU A 59 19.52 -19.66 -5.25
C GLU A 59 19.69 -18.13 -5.36
N ALA A 60 19.49 -17.55 -6.56
CA ALA A 60 19.57 -16.11 -6.79
C ALA A 60 18.50 -15.35 -5.99
N LEU A 61 17.24 -15.80 -6.01
CA LEU A 61 16.15 -15.21 -5.24
C LEU A 61 16.42 -15.33 -3.72
N THR A 62 16.94 -16.47 -3.27
CA THR A 62 17.30 -16.68 -1.86
C THR A 62 18.38 -15.71 -1.41
N ALA A 63 19.40 -15.46 -2.22
CA ALA A 63 20.47 -14.51 -1.92
C ALA A 63 19.92 -13.07 -1.78
N ARG A 64 19.05 -12.64 -2.68
CA ARG A 64 18.39 -11.33 -2.62
C ARG A 64 17.52 -11.20 -1.37
N ARG A 65 16.69 -12.19 -1.06
CA ARG A 65 15.83 -12.18 0.11
C ARG A 65 16.64 -12.21 1.42
N ALA A 66 17.72 -12.99 1.48
CA ALA A 66 18.64 -13.00 2.61
C ALA A 66 19.36 -11.65 2.81
N ALA A 67 19.54 -10.87 1.74
CA ALA A 67 19.98 -9.47 1.81
C ALA A 67 18.84 -8.51 2.21
N ARG A 68 17.69 -9.05 2.69
CA ARG A 68 16.52 -8.34 3.20
C ARG A 68 15.75 -7.55 2.13
N GLU A 69 15.93 -7.86 0.84
CA GLU A 69 15.06 -7.30 -0.20
C GLU A 69 13.59 -7.70 0.06
N PRO A 70 12.62 -6.77 -0.04
CA PRO A 70 11.21 -7.09 0.19
C PRO A 70 10.75 -8.25 -0.67
N LEU A 71 10.07 -9.23 -0.08
CA LEU A 71 9.53 -10.39 -0.82
C LEU A 71 8.62 -9.92 -1.96
N GLN A 72 7.82 -8.90 -1.72
CA GLN A 72 6.93 -8.29 -2.70
C GLN A 72 7.67 -7.85 -3.98
N TYR A 73 8.87 -7.28 -3.82
CA TYR A 73 9.69 -6.86 -4.96
C TYR A 73 10.24 -8.05 -5.74
N LEU A 74 10.55 -9.15 -5.04
CA LEU A 74 10.98 -10.39 -5.68
C LEU A 74 9.84 -11.06 -6.46
N CYS A 75 8.62 -10.98 -5.92
CA CYS A 75 7.41 -11.50 -6.55
C CYS A 75 6.99 -10.69 -7.78
N GLY A 76 7.20 -9.36 -7.78
CA GLY A 76 6.78 -8.46 -8.84
C GLY A 76 5.27 -8.16 -8.85
N SER A 77 4.47 -8.93 -8.10
CA SER A 77 3.06 -8.68 -7.81
C SER A 77 2.75 -9.02 -6.36
N TRP A 78 1.70 -8.39 -5.81
CA TRP A 78 1.26 -8.65 -4.44
C TRP A 78 -0.25 -8.57 -4.30
N PRO A 79 -0.87 -9.48 -3.54
CA PRO A 79 -2.31 -9.46 -3.31
C PRO A 79 -2.72 -8.25 -2.47
N PHE A 80 -3.89 -7.70 -2.80
CA PHE A 80 -4.62 -6.72 -2.02
C PHE A 80 -6.11 -6.99 -2.20
N LEU A 81 -6.86 -7.19 -1.10
CA LEU A 81 -8.22 -7.70 -1.15
C LEU A 81 -8.29 -9.00 -1.96
N ASP A 82 -9.07 -9.02 -3.04
CA ASP A 82 -9.24 -10.17 -3.93
C ASP A 82 -8.61 -9.96 -5.33
N PHE A 83 -7.67 -9.02 -5.45
CA PHE A 83 -6.94 -8.75 -6.69
C PHE A 83 -5.43 -8.63 -6.46
N GLU A 84 -4.65 -8.76 -7.52
CA GLU A 84 -3.20 -8.61 -7.49
C GLU A 84 -2.77 -7.27 -8.09
N LEU A 85 -1.74 -6.66 -7.48
CA LEU A 85 -1.14 -5.42 -7.91
C LEU A 85 0.31 -5.65 -8.32
N ALA A 86 0.72 -5.08 -9.44
CA ALA A 86 2.12 -4.96 -9.77
C ALA A 86 2.83 -4.09 -8.71
N VAL A 87 3.98 -4.56 -8.24
CA VAL A 87 4.78 -3.91 -7.22
C VAL A 87 6.26 -4.20 -7.45
N GLY A 88 7.13 -3.31 -7.04
CA GLY A 88 8.57 -3.49 -7.16
C GLY A 88 9.35 -2.26 -6.68
N PRO A 89 10.67 -2.21 -6.90
CA PRO A 89 11.51 -1.11 -6.44
C PRO A 89 10.99 0.26 -6.89
N GLY A 90 10.87 1.18 -5.92
CA GLY A 90 10.44 2.54 -6.17
C GLY A 90 8.98 2.85 -5.82
N VAL A 91 8.22 1.88 -5.30
CA VAL A 91 6.86 2.08 -4.79
C VAL A 91 6.70 1.39 -3.43
N LEU A 92 5.86 1.94 -2.55
CA LEU A 92 5.49 1.30 -1.29
C LEU A 92 4.74 0.00 -1.55
N CYS A 93 5.13 -1.08 -0.88
CA CYS A 93 4.39 -2.33 -0.94
C CYS A 93 2.99 -2.18 -0.33
N PRO A 94 1.92 -2.70 -0.98
CA PRO A 94 0.59 -2.70 -0.39
C PRO A 94 0.57 -3.38 0.98
N ARG A 95 -0.15 -2.77 1.95
CA ARG A 95 -0.28 -3.29 3.32
C ARG A 95 -1.70 -3.77 3.57
N ALA A 96 -1.85 -4.87 4.29
CA ALA A 96 -3.17 -5.38 4.68
C ALA A 96 -3.98 -4.37 5.53
N ASP A 97 -3.31 -3.55 6.33
CA ASP A 97 -3.97 -2.51 7.12
C ASP A 97 -4.71 -1.48 6.25
N THR A 98 -4.21 -1.19 5.04
CA THR A 98 -4.84 -0.28 4.07
C THR A 98 -6.18 -0.83 3.54
N GLU A 99 -6.42 -2.16 3.60
CA GLU A 99 -7.72 -2.76 3.23
C GLU A 99 -8.85 -2.26 4.14
N VAL A 100 -8.56 -2.11 5.43
CA VAL A 100 -9.52 -1.54 6.40
C VAL A 100 -9.87 -0.09 6.06
N VAL A 101 -8.89 0.67 5.57
CA VAL A 101 -9.09 2.07 5.14
C VAL A 101 -9.98 2.12 3.90
N ALA A 102 -9.74 1.26 2.92
CA ALA A 102 -10.54 1.18 1.70
C ALA A 102 -12.00 0.84 2.00
N GLU A 103 -12.25 -0.15 2.87
CA GLU A 103 -13.60 -0.54 3.30
C GLU A 103 -14.30 0.60 4.06
N ALA A 104 -13.59 1.22 5.01
CA ALA A 104 -14.13 2.33 5.80
C ALA A 104 -14.51 3.52 4.92
N ALA A 105 -13.63 3.89 3.99
CA ALA A 105 -13.82 4.97 3.03
C ALA A 105 -15.02 4.72 2.11
N ALA A 106 -15.13 3.52 1.55
CA ALA A 106 -16.27 3.15 0.71
C ALA A 106 -17.59 3.17 1.49
N GLY A 107 -17.58 2.78 2.76
CA GLY A 107 -18.75 2.87 3.64
C GLY A 107 -19.29 4.29 3.81
N MET A 108 -18.44 5.32 3.72
CA MET A 108 -18.85 6.73 3.80
C MET A 108 -19.61 7.20 2.55
N LEU A 109 -19.56 6.45 1.46
CA LEU A 109 -20.24 6.72 0.19
C LEU A 109 -21.64 6.10 0.09
N ALA A 110 -22.13 5.48 1.16
CA ALA A 110 -23.45 4.85 1.16
C ALA A 110 -24.55 5.84 0.72
N GLY A 111 -25.33 5.44 -0.29
CA GLY A 111 -26.41 6.26 -0.86
C GLY A 111 -25.96 7.34 -1.84
N VAL A 112 -24.67 7.44 -2.18
CA VAL A 112 -24.18 8.34 -3.23
C VAL A 112 -24.13 7.60 -4.55
N GLU A 113 -24.85 8.10 -5.56
CA GLU A 113 -24.89 7.55 -6.91
C GLU A 113 -23.67 8.05 -7.70
N ALA A 114 -22.82 7.15 -8.21
CA ALA A 114 -21.60 7.46 -8.96
C ALA A 114 -20.63 8.46 -8.29
N PRO A 115 -20.17 8.18 -7.05
CA PRO A 115 -19.37 9.12 -6.27
C PRO A 115 -18.01 9.41 -6.93
N ARG A 116 -17.56 10.66 -6.82
CA ARG A 116 -16.26 11.15 -7.28
C ARG A 116 -15.26 11.10 -6.14
N VAL A 117 -14.21 10.31 -6.30
CA VAL A 117 -13.21 10.01 -5.27
C VAL A 117 -11.84 10.48 -5.73
N LEU A 118 -11.10 11.11 -4.82
CA LEU A 118 -9.69 11.44 -5.01
C LEU A 118 -8.85 10.65 -4.01
N ASP A 119 -7.94 9.84 -4.54
CA ASP A 119 -6.94 9.09 -3.78
C ASP A 119 -5.60 9.84 -3.87
N LEU A 120 -5.08 10.31 -2.74
CA LEU A 120 -3.85 11.07 -2.64
C LEU A 120 -2.69 10.20 -2.13
N CYS A 121 -1.50 10.41 -2.66
CA CYS A 121 -0.32 9.58 -2.39
C CYS A 121 -0.56 8.11 -2.77
N ALA A 122 -1.04 7.90 -3.99
CA ALA A 122 -1.65 6.64 -4.39
C ALA A 122 -0.70 5.43 -4.45
N GLY A 123 0.61 5.64 -4.61
CA GLY A 123 1.59 4.56 -4.71
C GLY A 123 1.26 3.56 -5.82
N THR A 124 0.93 2.32 -5.46
CA THR A 124 0.46 1.29 -6.40
C THR A 124 -0.98 1.49 -6.87
N GLY A 125 -1.74 2.41 -6.25
CA GLY A 125 -3.18 2.57 -6.46
C GLY A 125 -4.05 1.65 -5.60
N CYS A 126 -3.46 0.92 -4.65
CA CYS A 126 -4.17 -0.07 -3.84
C CYS A 126 -5.40 0.50 -3.13
N LEU A 127 -5.27 1.69 -2.51
CA LEU A 127 -6.37 2.31 -1.78
C LEU A 127 -7.50 2.75 -2.72
N GLY A 128 -7.18 3.44 -3.81
CA GLY A 128 -8.18 3.87 -4.81
C GLY A 128 -8.90 2.68 -5.46
N LEU A 129 -8.17 1.63 -5.84
CA LEU A 129 -8.74 0.37 -6.36
C LEU A 129 -9.57 -0.36 -5.32
N GLY A 130 -9.15 -0.35 -4.05
CA GLY A 130 -9.91 -0.91 -2.94
C GLY A 130 -11.26 -0.20 -2.75
N VAL A 131 -11.27 1.14 -2.77
CA VAL A 131 -12.52 1.92 -2.76
C VAL A 131 -13.40 1.56 -3.96
N LYS A 132 -12.82 1.47 -5.17
CA LYS A 132 -13.53 1.06 -6.39
C LYS A 132 -14.10 -0.36 -6.29
N ARG A 133 -13.37 -1.27 -5.62
CA ARG A 133 -13.82 -2.66 -5.40
C ARG A 133 -15.06 -2.73 -4.50
N PHE A 134 -15.10 -1.94 -3.43
CA PHE A 134 -16.24 -1.86 -2.50
C PHE A 134 -17.38 -0.98 -3.01
N CYS A 135 -17.07 0.03 -3.84
CA CYS A 135 -18.03 0.94 -4.45
C CYS A 135 -17.84 0.97 -5.99
N PRO A 136 -18.36 -0.02 -6.73
CA PRO A 136 -18.14 -0.14 -8.18
C PRO A 136 -18.57 1.06 -9.02
N ALA A 137 -19.53 1.86 -8.53
CA ALA A 137 -20.00 3.08 -9.19
C ALA A 137 -19.03 4.26 -9.03
N ALA A 138 -18.05 4.18 -8.11
CA ALA A 138 -17.11 5.27 -7.83
C ALA A 138 -16.26 5.62 -9.06
N GLN A 139 -16.10 6.93 -9.30
CA GLN A 139 -15.16 7.48 -10.26
C GLN A 139 -13.91 7.92 -9.49
N VAL A 140 -12.87 7.10 -9.52
CA VAL A 140 -11.66 7.30 -8.70
C VAL A 140 -10.56 7.93 -9.54
N THR A 141 -10.00 9.03 -9.05
CA THR A 141 -8.76 9.63 -9.54
C THR A 141 -7.68 9.41 -8.49
N SER A 142 -6.54 8.84 -8.87
CA SER A 142 -5.43 8.52 -7.97
C SER A 142 -4.21 9.35 -8.33
N LEU A 143 -3.74 10.18 -7.38
CA LEU A 143 -2.64 11.11 -7.52
C LEU A 143 -1.36 10.54 -6.93
N GLU A 144 -0.31 10.45 -7.74
CA GLU A 144 1.02 10.02 -7.31
C GLU A 144 2.10 11.00 -7.79
N LYS A 145 3.03 11.34 -6.89
CA LYS A 145 4.10 12.31 -7.18
C LYS A 145 5.32 11.65 -7.80
N SER A 146 5.72 10.48 -7.28
CA SER A 146 6.94 9.77 -7.70
C SER A 146 6.80 9.19 -9.11
N PRO A 147 7.66 9.54 -10.08
CA PRO A 147 7.63 8.91 -11.40
C PRO A 147 7.87 7.39 -11.34
N ALA A 148 8.62 6.92 -10.34
CA ALA A 148 8.89 5.50 -10.14
C ALA A 148 7.65 4.74 -9.65
N ALA A 149 6.91 5.31 -8.70
CA ALA A 149 5.65 4.75 -8.20
C ALA A 149 4.52 4.91 -9.23
N TYR A 150 4.47 6.03 -9.93
CA TYR A 150 3.45 6.31 -10.95
C TYR A 150 3.40 5.26 -12.06
N ARG A 151 4.53 4.66 -12.44
CA ARG A 151 4.55 3.54 -13.41
C ARG A 151 3.76 2.33 -12.92
N TYR A 152 3.83 2.01 -11.62
CA TYR A 152 3.02 0.95 -11.03
C TYR A 152 1.55 1.35 -10.93
N LEU A 153 1.27 2.61 -10.59
CA LEU A 153 -0.09 3.14 -10.62
C LEU A 153 -0.72 3.01 -12.01
N GLU A 154 -0.01 3.41 -13.08
CA GLU A 154 -0.48 3.25 -14.46
C GLU A 154 -0.72 1.79 -14.82
N GLN A 155 0.21 0.89 -14.47
CA GLN A 155 0.06 -0.53 -14.73
C GLN A 155 -1.15 -1.13 -14.02
N ASN A 156 -1.42 -0.70 -12.79
CA ASN A 156 -2.52 -1.20 -11.97
C ASN A 156 -3.85 -0.51 -12.26
N ALA A 157 -3.85 0.65 -12.94
CA ALA A 157 -5.06 1.46 -13.12
C ALA A 157 -6.19 0.76 -13.89
N HIS A 158 -5.89 -0.32 -14.59
CA HIS A 158 -6.83 -1.03 -15.46
C HIS A 158 -6.76 -2.55 -15.25
N LEU A 159 -6.90 -3.02 -14.00
CA LEU A 159 -6.86 -4.45 -13.68
C LEU A 159 -7.96 -5.25 -14.35
N SER A 160 -9.16 -4.67 -14.47
CA SER A 160 -10.28 -5.22 -15.21
C SER A 160 -11.26 -4.10 -15.58
N PRO A 161 -12.24 -4.33 -16.47
CA PRO A 161 -13.27 -3.32 -16.79
C PRO A 161 -14.03 -2.78 -15.57
N ALA A 162 -14.19 -3.60 -14.52
CA ALA A 162 -14.85 -3.22 -13.27
C ALA A 162 -13.90 -2.52 -12.27
N LEU A 163 -12.60 -2.76 -12.38
CA LEU A 163 -11.56 -2.22 -11.50
C LEU A 163 -10.66 -1.28 -12.30
N THR A 164 -11.19 -0.10 -12.60
CA THR A 164 -10.49 0.96 -13.35
C THR A 164 -10.51 2.25 -12.56
N ILE A 165 -9.34 2.88 -12.45
CA ILE A 165 -9.13 4.19 -11.84
C ILE A 165 -8.40 5.10 -12.83
N THR A 166 -8.41 6.40 -12.60
CA THR A 166 -7.71 7.39 -13.43
C THR A 166 -6.40 7.80 -12.75
N PRO A 167 -5.23 7.37 -13.25
CA PRO A 167 -3.95 7.77 -12.69
C PRO A 167 -3.62 9.22 -13.08
N VAL A 168 -3.10 9.98 -12.14
CA VAL A 168 -2.62 11.36 -12.36
C VAL A 168 -1.26 11.51 -11.69
N GLN A 169 -0.28 12.00 -12.44
CA GLN A 169 1.01 12.36 -11.86
C GLN A 169 0.99 13.80 -11.38
N GLY A 170 1.27 14.01 -10.08
CA GLY A 170 1.24 15.34 -9.49
C GLY A 170 1.59 15.38 -8.01
N ASP A 171 1.83 16.58 -7.51
CA ASP A 171 2.22 16.83 -6.13
C ASP A 171 1.02 17.27 -5.29
N LEU A 172 0.72 16.53 -4.22
CA LEU A 172 -0.32 16.85 -3.24
C LEU A 172 -0.22 18.29 -2.74
N PHE A 173 0.97 18.82 -2.54
CA PHE A 173 1.16 20.18 -2.02
C PHE A 173 0.73 21.29 -3.00
N THR A 174 0.47 20.97 -4.27
CA THR A 174 0.05 21.94 -5.29
C THR A 174 -1.20 21.54 -6.04
N TYR A 175 -1.52 20.25 -6.11
CA TYR A 175 -2.62 19.71 -6.92
C TYR A 175 -4.01 20.26 -6.52
N TRP A 176 -4.21 20.55 -5.24
CA TRP A 176 -5.46 21.15 -4.76
C TRP A 176 -5.86 22.44 -5.48
N LYS A 177 -4.88 23.20 -6.03
CA LYS A 177 -5.12 24.45 -6.79
C LYS A 177 -5.82 24.21 -8.12
N THR A 178 -5.79 22.99 -8.64
CA THR A 178 -6.41 22.59 -9.91
C THR A 178 -7.81 22.03 -9.73
N LEU A 179 -8.20 21.73 -8.49
CA LEU A 179 -9.47 21.07 -8.20
C LEU A 179 -10.62 22.10 -8.17
N PRO A 180 -11.73 21.84 -8.87
CA PRO A 180 -12.94 22.61 -8.73
C PRO A 180 -13.53 22.47 -7.33
N GLU A 181 -14.17 23.53 -6.84
CA GLU A 181 -14.83 23.50 -5.53
C GLU A 181 -16.09 22.61 -5.55
N GLY A 182 -16.32 21.90 -4.46
CA GLY A 182 -17.54 21.14 -4.20
C GLY A 182 -17.84 19.98 -5.13
N GLN A 183 -16.83 19.42 -5.78
CA GLN A 183 -17.04 18.38 -6.79
C GLN A 183 -16.73 16.96 -6.34
N LEU A 184 -16.04 16.80 -5.24
CA LEU A 184 -15.67 15.47 -4.72
C LEU A 184 -16.63 15.02 -3.63
N ASP A 185 -16.91 13.75 -3.60
CA ASP A 185 -17.68 13.09 -2.55
C ASP A 185 -16.80 12.54 -1.44
N LEU A 186 -15.58 12.10 -1.82
CA LEU A 186 -14.62 11.50 -0.89
C LEU A 186 -13.18 11.82 -1.31
N ILE A 187 -12.36 12.08 -0.31
CA ILE A 187 -10.90 12.08 -0.44
C ILE A 187 -10.36 10.98 0.45
N VAL A 188 -9.48 10.15 -0.09
CA VAL A 188 -8.77 9.12 0.65
C VAL A 188 -7.26 9.32 0.53
N SER A 189 -6.49 8.90 1.53
CA SER A 189 -5.04 8.89 1.43
C SER A 189 -4.42 7.91 2.42
N ASN A 190 -3.36 7.23 1.98
CA ASN A 190 -2.34 6.67 2.84
C ASN A 190 -1.06 7.50 2.65
N PRO A 191 -0.96 8.66 3.31
CA PRO A 191 0.18 9.54 3.12
C PRO A 191 1.38 9.04 3.94
N PRO A 192 2.60 9.45 3.60
CA PRO A 192 3.74 9.27 4.49
C PRO A 192 3.45 9.85 5.89
N TYR A 193 3.88 9.13 6.94
CA TYR A 193 3.61 9.53 8.33
C TYR A 193 4.76 9.25 9.30
N LEU A 194 5.87 8.67 8.84
CA LEU A 194 7.01 8.44 9.73
C LEU A 194 7.78 9.73 9.97
N THR A 195 8.19 9.92 11.21
CA THR A 195 9.09 11.00 11.58
C THR A 195 10.50 10.73 11.06
N SER A 196 11.31 11.79 10.88
CA SER A 196 12.73 11.66 10.52
C SER A 196 13.51 10.80 11.53
N ALA A 197 13.12 10.78 12.80
CA ALA A 197 13.71 9.92 13.83
C ALA A 197 13.37 8.44 13.62
N GLU A 198 12.12 8.12 13.28
CA GLU A 198 11.66 6.75 13.02
C GLU A 198 12.30 6.16 11.77
N MET A 199 12.67 6.99 10.78
CA MET A 199 13.39 6.54 9.58
C MET A 199 14.73 5.87 9.90
N GLY A 200 15.36 6.20 11.03
CA GLY A 200 16.59 5.57 11.51
C GLY A 200 16.42 4.19 12.14
N ALA A 201 15.18 3.76 12.42
CA ALA A 201 14.86 2.53 13.15
C ALA A 201 13.98 1.56 12.32
N LEU A 202 13.93 1.71 11.01
CA LEU A 202 13.13 0.88 10.11
C LEU A 202 13.62 -0.57 10.08
N GLN A 203 12.68 -1.49 9.89
CA GLN A 203 13.03 -2.85 9.51
C GLN A 203 13.81 -2.82 8.19
N PRO A 204 14.80 -3.73 8.02
CA PRO A 204 15.66 -3.71 6.84
C PRO A 204 14.93 -3.76 5.49
N GLU A 205 13.79 -4.46 5.41
CA GLU A 205 12.93 -4.51 4.23
C GLU A 205 12.31 -3.13 3.95
N VAL A 206 11.74 -2.50 4.96
CA VAL A 206 11.10 -1.19 4.84
C VAL A 206 12.12 -0.11 4.48
N ALA A 207 13.35 -0.23 4.96
CA ALA A 207 14.45 0.68 4.61
C ALA A 207 14.84 0.61 3.12
N GLN A 208 14.44 -0.44 2.39
CA GLN A 208 14.63 -0.54 0.94
C GLN A 208 13.46 0.02 0.12
N GLU A 209 12.37 0.35 0.78
CA GLU A 209 11.23 1.05 0.14
C GLU A 209 11.56 2.56 0.01
N PRO A 210 10.88 3.30 -0.89
CA PRO A 210 11.23 4.70 -1.13
C PRO A 210 11.00 5.57 0.12
N ALA A 211 12.03 6.26 0.58
CA ALA A 211 11.94 7.16 1.73
C ALA A 211 10.82 8.22 1.56
N MET A 212 10.59 8.68 0.32
CA MET A 212 9.51 9.61 -0.02
C MET A 212 8.12 9.07 0.33
N ALA A 213 7.92 7.75 0.32
CA ALA A 213 6.65 7.12 0.65
C ALA A 213 6.47 6.88 2.16
N LEU A 214 7.49 7.17 2.96
CA LEU A 214 7.54 6.87 4.39
C LEU A 214 7.66 8.13 5.24
N GLU A 215 8.59 9.04 4.89
CA GLU A 215 8.99 10.17 5.72
C GLU A 215 8.04 11.37 5.58
N ALA A 216 7.60 11.90 6.71
CA ALA A 216 6.69 13.04 6.81
C ALA A 216 7.24 14.17 7.72
N GLY A 217 8.56 14.34 7.76
CA GLY A 217 9.22 15.39 8.51
C GLY A 217 9.39 15.09 10.00
N GLU A 218 9.61 16.13 10.79
CA GLU A 218 9.99 15.98 12.21
C GLU A 218 8.89 15.36 13.08
N ASP A 219 7.63 15.64 12.80
CA ASP A 219 6.49 15.20 13.61
C ASP A 219 5.51 14.25 12.87
N GLY A 220 5.83 13.84 11.65
CA GLY A 220 5.02 12.92 10.89
C GLY A 220 3.69 13.48 10.35
N LEU A 221 3.46 14.80 10.47
CA LEU A 221 2.14 15.40 10.21
C LEU A 221 2.08 16.30 8.95
N VAL A 222 3.16 16.46 8.21
CA VAL A 222 3.23 17.44 7.11
C VAL A 222 2.17 17.20 6.04
N PHE A 223 1.89 15.95 5.67
CA PHE A 223 0.88 15.61 4.68
C PHE A 223 -0.53 15.80 5.22
N TYR A 224 -0.78 15.40 6.47
CA TYR A 224 -2.07 15.60 7.12
C TYR A 224 -2.45 17.08 7.21
N ARG A 225 -1.48 17.97 7.52
CA ARG A 225 -1.70 19.43 7.51
C ARG A 225 -2.12 19.92 6.13
N ALA A 226 -1.40 19.54 5.10
CA ALA A 226 -1.72 19.96 3.73
C ALA A 226 -3.11 19.48 3.30
N ILE A 227 -3.49 18.25 3.65
CA ILE A 227 -4.80 17.71 3.32
C ILE A 227 -5.88 18.45 4.10
N ALA A 228 -5.72 18.59 5.42
CA ALA A 228 -6.71 19.23 6.28
C ALA A 228 -6.99 20.67 5.89
N GLU A 229 -5.96 21.43 5.52
CA GLU A 229 -6.04 22.87 5.21
C GLU A 229 -6.56 23.13 3.80
N HIS A 230 -6.10 22.35 2.81
CA HIS A 230 -6.27 22.76 1.42
C HIS A 230 -7.33 21.98 0.66
N TYR A 231 -7.63 20.74 1.04
CA TYR A 231 -8.46 19.85 0.23
C TYR A 231 -9.96 19.91 0.55
N GLN A 232 -10.35 20.50 1.70
CA GLN A 232 -11.74 20.57 2.10
C GLN A 232 -12.62 21.28 1.06
N LYS A 233 -12.09 22.32 0.37
CA LYS A 233 -12.84 23.07 -0.63
C LYS A 233 -13.28 22.22 -1.83
N ALA A 234 -12.49 21.23 -2.21
CA ALA A 234 -12.82 20.35 -3.32
C ALA A 234 -13.99 19.40 -3.02
N LEU A 235 -14.25 19.11 -1.75
CA LEU A 235 -15.40 18.31 -1.31
C LEU A 235 -16.70 19.13 -1.38
N ARG A 236 -17.80 18.46 -1.76
CA ARG A 236 -19.15 19.00 -1.59
C ARG A 236 -19.50 19.11 -0.10
N PRO A 237 -20.54 19.91 0.30
CA PRO A 237 -21.07 19.87 1.65
C PRO A 237 -21.41 18.42 2.06
N GLY A 238 -21.01 18.02 3.28
CA GLY A 238 -21.15 16.64 3.76
C GLY A 238 -20.21 15.62 3.11
N GLY A 239 -19.34 16.05 2.19
CA GLY A 239 -18.30 15.18 1.59
C GLY A 239 -17.33 14.64 2.63
N ALA A 240 -16.70 13.51 2.33
CA ALA A 240 -15.97 12.71 3.28
C ALA A 240 -14.45 12.75 3.09
N LEU A 241 -13.72 12.52 4.18
CA LEU A 241 -12.27 12.30 4.21
C LEU A 241 -11.99 11.01 4.95
N ALA A 242 -11.09 10.16 4.44
CA ALA A 242 -10.57 9.00 5.14
C ALA A 242 -9.05 8.92 4.98
N LEU A 243 -8.34 8.92 6.10
CA LEU A 243 -6.87 8.95 6.15
C LEU A 243 -6.35 7.72 6.86
N GLU A 244 -5.43 6.99 6.24
CA GLU A 244 -4.60 6.05 6.99
C GLU A 244 -3.68 6.84 7.92
N ILE A 245 -3.48 6.31 9.12
CA ILE A 245 -2.59 6.91 10.12
C ILE A 245 -1.63 5.87 10.70
N GLY A 246 -0.45 6.32 11.13
CA GLY A 246 0.33 5.56 12.09
C GLY A 246 -0.43 5.43 13.40
N TRP A 247 -0.36 4.27 14.04
CA TRP A 247 -1.17 3.94 15.23
C TRP A 247 -1.05 4.95 16.39
N GLN A 248 0.04 5.72 16.42
CA GLN A 248 0.29 6.77 17.44
C GLN A 248 -0.28 8.14 17.03
N HIS A 249 -0.73 8.35 15.78
CA HIS A 249 -1.08 9.67 15.26
C HIS A 249 -2.56 10.05 15.46
N ARG A 250 -3.39 9.18 16.03
CA ARG A 250 -4.84 9.41 16.18
C ARG A 250 -5.15 10.77 16.81
N GLU A 251 -4.59 11.06 17.98
CA GLU A 251 -4.91 12.28 18.70
C GLU A 251 -4.47 13.53 17.92
N ALA A 252 -3.25 13.51 17.38
CA ALA A 252 -2.69 14.63 16.63
C ALA A 252 -3.48 14.92 15.35
N VAL A 253 -3.82 13.87 14.56
CA VAL A 253 -4.60 14.00 13.33
C VAL A 253 -6.02 14.44 13.62
N THR A 254 -6.67 13.88 14.65
CA THR A 254 -8.02 14.30 15.08
C THR A 254 -8.06 15.77 15.49
N ALA A 255 -7.10 16.23 16.30
CA ALA A 255 -7.00 17.63 16.71
C ALA A 255 -6.75 18.56 15.52
N LEU A 256 -5.87 18.14 14.58
CA LEU A 256 -5.57 18.88 13.37
C LEU A 256 -6.82 19.05 12.47
N LEU A 257 -7.59 18.00 12.27
CA LEU A 257 -8.82 18.05 11.48
C LEU A 257 -9.86 18.96 12.14
N ALA A 258 -10.07 18.82 13.46
CA ALA A 258 -11.00 19.66 14.21
C ALA A 258 -10.63 21.15 14.13
N ALA A 259 -9.34 21.49 14.25
CA ALA A 259 -8.84 22.85 14.13
C ALA A 259 -9.07 23.47 12.73
N ASN A 260 -9.19 22.62 11.69
CA ASN A 260 -9.47 23.04 10.32
C ASN A 260 -10.97 22.94 9.95
N GLY A 261 -11.88 22.77 10.92
CA GLY A 261 -13.33 22.83 10.70
C GLY A 261 -13.94 21.53 10.14
N TRP A 262 -13.21 20.41 10.24
CA TRP A 262 -13.78 19.10 9.92
C TRP A 262 -14.70 18.62 11.06
N THR A 263 -15.76 17.91 10.72
CA THR A 263 -16.79 17.40 11.64
C THR A 263 -16.89 15.88 11.60
N ASP A 264 -17.68 15.29 12.51
CA ASP A 264 -17.94 13.84 12.59
C ASP A 264 -16.65 13.00 12.58
N ILE A 265 -15.62 13.48 13.30
CA ILE A 265 -14.31 12.86 13.30
C ILE A 265 -14.36 11.58 14.11
N VAL A 266 -14.08 10.45 13.47
CA VAL A 266 -14.05 9.12 14.09
C VAL A 266 -12.78 8.37 13.67
N CYS A 267 -12.35 7.41 14.50
CA CYS A 267 -11.21 6.56 14.18
C CYS A 267 -11.64 5.10 14.17
N ARG A 268 -11.26 4.38 13.11
CA ARG A 268 -11.43 2.93 12.97
C ARG A 268 -10.10 2.23 13.20
N LYS A 269 -10.15 1.08 13.86
CA LYS A 269 -8.99 0.22 14.14
C LYS A 269 -8.78 -0.79 13.03
N ASP A 270 -7.52 -1.22 12.85
CA ASP A 270 -7.17 -2.37 12.04
C ASP A 270 -7.52 -3.70 12.73
N PHE A 271 -7.29 -4.82 12.05
CA PHE A 271 -7.54 -6.16 12.58
C PHE A 271 -6.63 -6.51 13.78
N GLY A 272 -5.50 -5.81 13.94
CA GLY A 272 -4.59 -5.92 15.09
C GLY A 272 -5.04 -5.11 16.30
N GLY A 273 -6.10 -4.31 16.17
CA GLY A 273 -6.63 -3.46 17.22
C GLY A 273 -5.94 -2.10 17.37
N ASN A 274 -5.05 -1.73 16.44
CA ASN A 274 -4.39 -0.43 16.41
C ASN A 274 -5.26 0.61 15.69
N ASP A 275 -5.17 1.87 16.12
CA ASP A 275 -5.81 2.98 15.41
C ASP A 275 -5.21 3.10 14.01
N ARG A 276 -6.05 3.06 12.96
CA ARG A 276 -5.58 2.95 11.57
C ARG A 276 -6.20 3.93 10.60
N CYS A 277 -7.50 4.21 10.71
CA CYS A 277 -8.19 5.09 9.79
C CYS A 277 -8.91 6.21 10.53
N VAL A 278 -8.52 7.45 10.31
CA VAL A 278 -9.28 8.62 10.77
C VAL A 278 -10.18 9.09 9.64
N MET A 279 -11.47 9.19 9.94
CA MET A 279 -12.51 9.64 9.02
C MET A 279 -13.12 10.94 9.53
N ALA A 280 -13.52 11.82 8.60
CA ALA A 280 -14.17 13.09 8.92
C ALA A 280 -15.13 13.51 7.79
N ARG A 281 -15.94 14.54 8.06
CA ARG A 281 -16.80 15.16 7.04
C ARG A 281 -16.53 16.65 6.93
N LYS A 282 -16.70 17.16 5.73
CA LYS A 282 -16.82 18.61 5.49
C LYS A 282 -18.18 19.07 6.03
N GLN A 283 -18.19 20.16 6.75
CA GLN A 283 -19.40 20.86 7.19
C GLN A 283 -20.23 21.36 6.02
#